data_4f4256704708d8810ba646f084e24097
#
_entry.id   4f4256704708d8810ba646f084e24097
#
_cell.length_a   1.000
_cell.length_b   1.000
_cell.length_c   1.000
_cell.angle_alpha   90.00
_cell.angle_beta   90.00
_cell.angle_gamma   90.00
#
_symmetry.space_group_name_H-M   'P 1'
#
loop_
_entity.id
_entity.type
_entity.pdbx_description
1 polymer ?
#
loop_
_entity_poly.entity_id
_entity_poly.type
_entity_poly.pdbx_seq_one_letter_code
_entity_poly.pdbx_strand_id
1 'polypeptide(L)'
;MATLKQRGVPNFFGRQRFGFRGDTDLVGGALLRERDMEAVSLICGRAGDLDTGRRREARVAFDAGDLGASLAAWPRSDFGPQQLLRSLVRQGAGLTEASAKVAIESLDRRDLGFYLSAFQSRLFDQVLARRIEHFDEIWPGDLALRLPGARKAFLVEDLAAEQARAAAGEITASGPLFGPKMPAPEGRAAAMEQAVLAANGWGQYDLQGARFQHSPGARLPLRIPLMDLDIRDMTGGDVGIVELSFQLPKGCFATSVLAEIQKP
;
A
#
# COMPACT_ATOMS: atom_id res chain seq x y z
N MET A 1 -15.43 -21.61 2.39
CA MET A 1 -16.50 -20.61 2.67
C MET A 1 -16.85 -20.49 4.17
N ALA A 2 -17.11 -21.58 4.90
CA ALA A 2 -17.29 -21.51 6.38
C ALA A 2 -16.12 -20.81 7.08
N THR A 3 -14.90 -21.09 6.64
CA THR A 3 -13.68 -20.46 7.12
C THR A 3 -13.68 -18.95 6.97
N LEU A 4 -14.14 -18.42 5.83
CA LEU A 4 -14.21 -16.97 5.59
C LEU A 4 -15.23 -16.27 6.50
N LYS A 5 -16.37 -16.92 6.78
CA LYS A 5 -17.35 -16.38 7.74
C LYS A 5 -16.76 -16.29 9.15
N GLN A 6 -16.00 -17.30 9.55
CA GLN A 6 -15.45 -17.39 10.90
C GLN A 6 -14.18 -16.55 11.08
N ARG A 7 -13.23 -16.68 10.15
CA ARG A 7 -11.92 -16.02 10.25
C ARG A 7 -11.91 -14.60 9.66
N GLY A 8 -12.86 -14.25 8.78
CA GLY A 8 -12.78 -13.05 7.95
C GLY A 8 -11.75 -13.21 6.83
N VAL A 9 -11.34 -12.10 6.24
CA VAL A 9 -10.39 -12.03 5.12
C VAL A 9 -9.15 -11.25 5.53
N PRO A 10 -7.93 -11.70 5.17
CA PRO A 10 -6.72 -10.91 5.36
C PRO A 10 -6.83 -9.58 4.60
N ASN A 11 -6.50 -8.47 5.26
CA ASN A 11 -6.70 -7.11 4.74
C ASN A 11 -5.55 -6.66 3.83
N PHE A 12 -5.16 -7.45 2.83
CA PHE A 12 -4.16 -7.06 1.85
C PHE A 12 -4.63 -5.91 0.96
N PHE A 13 -3.70 -5.03 0.61
CA PHE A 13 -3.95 -4.04 -0.42
C PHE A 13 -4.00 -4.71 -1.80
N GLY A 14 -5.02 -4.37 -2.61
CA GLY A 14 -5.15 -4.85 -3.97
C GLY A 14 -4.09 -4.25 -4.93
N ARG A 15 -3.84 -4.94 -6.06
CA ARG A 15 -2.86 -4.53 -7.10
C ARG A 15 -3.05 -3.08 -7.55
N GLN A 16 -4.28 -2.59 -7.64
CA GLN A 16 -4.60 -1.20 -8.01
C GLN A 16 -3.95 -0.16 -7.08
N ARG A 17 -3.60 -0.53 -5.83
CA ARG A 17 -2.89 0.34 -4.90
C ARG A 17 -1.47 0.67 -5.37
N PHE A 18 -0.87 -0.24 -6.11
CA PHE A 18 0.51 -0.16 -6.58
C PHE A 18 0.61 0.32 -8.03
N GLY A 19 -0.49 0.79 -8.61
CA GLY A 19 -0.56 1.29 -9.97
C GLY A 19 -0.55 0.20 -11.04
N PHE A 20 -0.70 0.61 -12.30
CA PHE A 20 -0.76 -0.33 -13.43
C PHE A 20 0.51 -1.17 -13.58
N ARG A 21 1.68 -0.58 -13.32
CA ARG A 21 2.98 -1.26 -13.38
C ARG A 21 3.33 -2.05 -12.11
N GLY A 22 2.63 -1.80 -11.02
CA GLY A 22 2.91 -2.43 -9.73
C GLY A 22 4.15 -1.87 -9.01
N ASP A 23 4.63 -0.69 -9.41
CA ASP A 23 5.89 -0.06 -8.94
C ASP A 23 5.69 1.26 -8.16
N THR A 24 4.46 1.64 -7.89
CA THR A 24 4.15 2.90 -7.17
C THR A 24 4.76 2.94 -5.76
N ASP A 25 4.88 1.80 -5.11
CA ASP A 25 5.54 1.65 -3.81
C ASP A 25 7.06 1.89 -3.90
N LEU A 26 7.70 1.51 -5.00
CA LEU A 26 9.11 1.81 -5.24
C LEU A 26 9.35 3.31 -5.35
N VAL A 27 8.45 4.03 -6.04
CA VAL A 27 8.48 5.50 -6.08
C VAL A 27 8.38 6.08 -4.67
N GLY A 28 7.40 5.63 -3.87
CA GLY A 28 7.23 6.07 -2.49
C GLY A 28 8.46 5.79 -1.62
N GLY A 29 9.08 4.63 -1.77
CA GLY A 29 10.30 4.25 -1.08
C GLY A 29 11.51 5.12 -1.46
N ALA A 30 11.66 5.47 -2.74
CA ALA A 30 12.70 6.38 -3.22
C ALA A 30 12.48 7.79 -2.67
N LEU A 31 11.25 8.31 -2.73
CA LEU A 31 10.89 9.62 -2.19
C LEU A 31 11.18 9.75 -0.69
N LEU A 32 10.81 8.74 0.11
CA LEU A 32 11.07 8.75 1.55
C LEU A 32 12.56 8.73 1.90
N ARG A 33 13.40 8.15 1.02
CA ARG A 33 14.86 8.14 1.14
C ARG A 33 15.55 9.36 0.53
N GLU A 34 14.77 10.31 0.03
CA GLU A 34 15.27 11.51 -0.66
C GLU A 34 16.13 11.17 -1.90
N ARG A 35 15.88 10.02 -2.51
CA ARG A 35 16.50 9.58 -3.77
C ARG A 35 15.70 10.13 -4.96
N ASP A 36 15.76 11.44 -5.16
CA ASP A 36 14.87 12.15 -6.08
C ASP A 36 15.09 11.78 -7.54
N MET A 37 16.35 11.57 -7.96
CA MET A 37 16.64 11.07 -9.31
C MET A 37 16.02 9.69 -9.56
N GLU A 38 16.10 8.80 -8.57
CA GLU A 38 15.49 7.47 -8.67
C GLU A 38 13.96 7.57 -8.77
N ALA A 39 13.33 8.41 -7.95
CA ALA A 39 11.89 8.63 -7.98
C ALA A 39 11.43 9.20 -9.34
N VAL A 40 12.11 10.20 -9.87
CA VAL A 40 11.83 10.77 -11.20
C VAL A 40 11.99 9.71 -12.29
N SER A 41 13.06 8.90 -12.24
CA SER A 41 13.30 7.82 -13.22
C SER A 41 12.22 6.74 -13.16
N LEU A 42 11.72 6.38 -11.97
CA LEU A 42 10.61 5.44 -11.81
C LEU A 42 9.31 5.99 -12.39
N ILE A 43 9.04 7.27 -12.19
CA ILE A 43 7.81 7.93 -12.67
C ILE A 43 7.85 8.15 -14.18
N CYS A 44 8.94 8.70 -14.70
CA CYS A 44 9.00 9.19 -16.08
C CYS A 44 9.70 8.25 -17.07
N GLY A 45 10.58 7.37 -16.60
CA GLY A 45 11.44 6.48 -17.41
C GLY A 45 11.24 5.00 -17.09
N ARG A 46 12.32 4.22 -17.26
CA ARG A 46 12.34 2.76 -17.05
C ARG A 46 11.25 2.06 -17.88
N ALA A 47 11.25 2.31 -19.22
CA ALA A 47 10.31 1.67 -20.12
C ALA A 47 10.34 0.15 -19.97
N GLY A 48 9.19 -0.49 -19.80
CA GLY A 48 9.02 -1.91 -19.59
C GLY A 48 7.93 -2.54 -20.46
N ASP A 49 7.74 -3.85 -20.32
CA ASP A 49 6.80 -4.62 -21.17
C ASP A 49 5.33 -4.23 -20.97
N LEU A 50 4.99 -3.72 -19.79
CA LEU A 50 3.64 -3.24 -19.50
C LEU A 50 3.34 -1.87 -20.11
N ASP A 51 4.36 -1.11 -20.50
CA ASP A 51 4.15 0.20 -21.12
C ASP A 51 3.79 0.05 -22.59
N THR A 52 2.73 0.69 -23.02
CA THR A 52 2.24 0.65 -24.42
C THR A 52 1.96 2.04 -24.96
N GLY A 53 1.95 2.19 -26.29
CA GLY A 53 1.61 3.43 -26.98
C GLY A 53 2.43 4.63 -26.49
N ARG A 54 1.78 5.76 -26.33
CA ARG A 54 2.42 7.05 -25.97
C ARG A 54 3.19 6.99 -24.65
N ARG A 55 2.74 6.20 -23.65
CA ARG A 55 3.47 6.05 -22.39
C ARG A 55 4.81 5.37 -22.61
N ARG A 56 4.86 4.32 -23.44
CA ARG A 56 6.12 3.66 -23.79
C ARG A 56 7.06 4.62 -24.53
N GLU A 57 6.56 5.34 -25.53
CA GLU A 57 7.34 6.35 -26.27
C GLU A 57 7.92 7.41 -25.34
N ALA A 58 7.12 7.94 -24.43
CA ALA A 58 7.56 8.93 -23.46
C ALA A 58 8.68 8.42 -22.54
N ARG A 59 8.54 7.19 -22.02
CA ARG A 59 9.55 6.58 -21.16
C ARG A 59 10.85 6.28 -21.89
N VAL A 60 10.75 5.76 -23.12
CA VAL A 60 11.94 5.53 -23.97
C VAL A 60 12.68 6.84 -24.25
N ALA A 61 11.97 7.91 -24.58
CA ALA A 61 12.57 9.23 -24.77
C ALA A 61 13.26 9.76 -23.50
N PHE A 62 12.63 9.55 -22.33
CA PHE A 62 13.22 9.89 -21.04
C PHE A 62 14.51 9.11 -20.79
N ASP A 63 14.50 7.80 -21.00
CA ASP A 63 15.66 6.92 -20.80
C ASP A 63 16.82 7.25 -21.76
N ALA A 64 16.49 7.81 -22.95
CA ALA A 64 17.47 8.35 -23.90
C ALA A 64 17.98 9.76 -23.53
N GLY A 65 17.46 10.37 -22.46
CA GLY A 65 17.84 11.73 -22.04
C GLY A 65 17.11 12.87 -22.77
N ASP A 66 16.17 12.55 -23.67
CA ASP A 66 15.38 13.56 -24.38
C ASP A 66 14.12 13.91 -23.58
N LEU A 67 14.30 14.82 -22.62
CA LEU A 67 13.22 15.29 -21.74
C LEU A 67 12.11 16.02 -22.49
N GLY A 68 12.47 16.70 -23.61
CA GLY A 68 11.52 17.42 -24.45
C GLY A 68 10.60 16.47 -25.21
N ALA A 69 11.15 15.47 -25.88
CA ALA A 69 10.39 14.42 -26.55
C ALA A 69 9.54 13.61 -25.55
N SER A 70 10.11 13.29 -24.40
CA SER A 70 9.39 12.63 -23.31
C SER A 70 8.15 13.42 -22.90
N LEU A 71 8.30 14.72 -22.62
CA LEU A 71 7.18 15.60 -22.23
C LEU A 71 6.10 15.67 -23.33
N ALA A 72 6.50 15.74 -24.60
CA ALA A 72 5.58 15.80 -25.73
C ALA A 72 4.80 14.49 -25.91
N ALA A 73 5.44 13.34 -25.64
CA ALA A 73 4.83 12.03 -25.78
C ALA A 73 3.88 11.67 -24.63
N TRP A 74 4.12 12.12 -23.40
CA TRP A 74 3.24 11.78 -22.26
C TRP A 74 1.80 12.25 -22.49
N PRO A 75 0.78 11.38 -22.23
CA PRO A 75 -0.62 11.79 -22.25
C PRO A 75 -0.88 12.96 -21.30
N ARG A 76 -1.71 13.90 -21.71
CA ARG A 76 -2.06 15.08 -20.87
C ARG A 76 -2.80 14.73 -19.58
N SER A 77 -3.42 13.55 -19.54
CA SER A 77 -4.09 13.00 -18.36
C SER A 77 -3.13 12.52 -17.26
N ASP A 78 -1.86 12.28 -17.62
CA ASP A 78 -0.85 11.75 -16.70
C ASP A 78 -0.13 12.93 -16.01
N PHE A 79 -0.79 13.54 -15.02
CA PHE A 79 -0.38 14.82 -14.44
C PHE A 79 1.00 14.77 -13.77
N GLY A 80 1.29 13.73 -12.97
CA GLY A 80 2.56 13.60 -12.27
C GLY A 80 3.79 13.64 -13.18
N PRO A 81 3.91 12.72 -14.19
CA PRO A 81 5.00 12.77 -15.17
C PRO A 81 5.08 14.09 -15.93
N GLN A 82 3.93 14.64 -16.35
CA GLN A 82 3.86 15.92 -17.05
C GLN A 82 4.42 17.07 -16.21
N GLN A 83 4.12 17.10 -14.92
CA GLN A 83 4.56 18.13 -13.99
C GLN A 83 6.07 18.07 -13.76
N LEU A 84 6.60 16.87 -13.51
CA LEU A 84 8.02 16.62 -13.32
C LEU A 84 8.82 17.04 -14.57
N LEU A 85 8.39 16.58 -15.75
CA LEU A 85 9.08 16.86 -17.01
C LEU A 85 9.04 18.33 -17.37
N ARG A 86 7.93 19.04 -17.15
CA ARG A 86 7.87 20.51 -17.36
C ARG A 86 8.85 21.23 -16.44
N SER A 87 9.02 20.76 -15.20
CA SER A 87 9.99 21.33 -14.27
C SER A 87 11.42 21.10 -14.78
N LEU A 88 11.77 19.87 -15.16
CA LEU A 88 13.10 19.52 -15.67
C LEU A 88 13.46 20.25 -16.97
N VAL A 89 12.55 20.29 -17.93
CA VAL A 89 12.76 20.99 -19.21
C VAL A 89 12.97 22.49 -18.97
N ARG A 90 12.22 23.11 -18.07
CA ARG A 90 12.34 24.53 -17.72
C ARG A 90 13.69 24.86 -17.07
N GLN A 91 14.25 23.94 -16.30
CA GLN A 91 15.56 24.09 -15.67
C GLN A 91 16.71 23.96 -16.68
N GLY A 92 16.54 23.21 -17.78
CA GLY A 92 17.57 23.05 -18.81
C GLY A 92 18.83 22.30 -18.40
N ALA A 93 18.89 21.78 -17.17
CA ALA A 93 20.08 21.14 -16.59
C ALA A 93 20.12 19.60 -16.75
N GLY A 94 19.15 19.03 -17.51
CA GLY A 94 18.97 17.58 -17.57
C GLY A 94 18.51 16.99 -16.23
N LEU A 95 18.65 15.67 -16.06
CA LEU A 95 18.35 14.99 -14.82
C LEU A 95 19.62 14.92 -13.94
N THR A 96 19.66 15.74 -12.92
CA THR A 96 20.69 15.80 -11.87
C THR A 96 20.02 15.73 -10.50
N GLU A 97 20.78 15.51 -9.43
CA GLU A 97 20.25 15.53 -8.05
C GLU A 97 19.52 16.87 -7.76
N ALA A 98 20.10 17.99 -8.14
CA ALA A 98 19.51 19.30 -7.91
C ALA A 98 18.22 19.50 -8.71
N SER A 99 18.22 19.15 -10.02
CA SER A 99 17.04 19.30 -10.87
C SER A 99 15.92 18.34 -10.51
N ALA A 100 16.26 17.12 -10.09
CA ALA A 100 15.31 16.14 -9.62
C ALA A 100 14.60 16.60 -8.35
N LYS A 101 15.36 17.15 -7.37
CA LYS A 101 14.79 17.69 -6.15
C LYS A 101 13.77 18.79 -6.42
N VAL A 102 14.11 19.77 -7.26
CA VAL A 102 13.18 20.84 -7.65
C VAL A 102 11.98 20.29 -8.41
N ALA A 103 12.18 19.27 -9.24
CA ALA A 103 11.06 18.63 -9.95
C ALA A 103 10.09 17.93 -8.97
N ILE A 104 10.61 17.17 -8.01
CA ILE A 104 9.78 16.51 -6.98
C ILE A 104 9.03 17.53 -6.12
N GLU A 105 9.67 18.64 -5.74
CA GLU A 105 9.02 19.73 -5.01
C GLU A 105 7.87 20.39 -5.81
N SER A 106 7.86 20.24 -7.13
CA SER A 106 6.78 20.72 -7.99
C SER A 106 5.55 19.81 -8.00
N LEU A 107 5.65 18.55 -7.54
CA LEU A 107 4.51 17.66 -7.47
C LEU A 107 3.44 18.19 -6.51
N ASP A 108 2.19 17.97 -6.88
CA ASP A 108 1.12 18.31 -5.96
C ASP A 108 1.10 17.35 -4.75
N ARG A 109 0.51 17.84 -3.65
CA ARG A 109 0.47 17.08 -2.38
C ARG A 109 -0.30 15.77 -2.50
N ARG A 110 -1.25 15.67 -3.42
CA ARG A 110 -2.07 14.50 -3.63
C ARG A 110 -1.25 13.38 -4.28
N ASP A 111 -0.50 13.69 -5.33
CA ASP A 111 0.36 12.75 -6.03
C ASP A 111 1.49 12.28 -5.11
N LEU A 112 2.13 13.21 -4.40
CA LEU A 112 3.13 12.88 -3.40
C LEU A 112 2.57 11.93 -2.33
N GLY A 113 1.41 12.27 -1.74
CA GLY A 113 0.75 11.43 -0.74
C GLY A 113 0.36 10.04 -1.27
N PHE A 114 -0.02 9.95 -2.54
CA PHE A 114 -0.33 8.67 -3.19
C PHE A 114 0.90 7.74 -3.23
N TYR A 115 2.04 8.23 -3.70
CA TYR A 115 3.29 7.46 -3.73
C TYR A 115 3.74 7.01 -2.33
N LEU A 116 3.79 7.95 -1.38
CA LEU A 116 4.24 7.66 -0.02
C LEU A 116 3.35 6.60 0.64
N SER A 117 2.03 6.74 0.50
CA SER A 117 1.09 5.79 1.08
C SER A 117 1.10 4.42 0.38
N ALA A 118 1.50 4.34 -0.89
CA ALA A 118 1.70 3.04 -1.56
C ALA A 118 2.87 2.27 -0.92
N PHE A 119 3.97 2.94 -0.60
CA PHE A 119 5.07 2.31 0.13
C PHE A 119 4.65 1.82 1.52
N GLN A 120 3.92 2.64 2.29
CA GLN A 120 3.37 2.20 3.58
C GLN A 120 2.47 0.96 3.42
N SER A 121 1.65 0.93 2.36
CA SER A 121 0.78 -0.22 2.05
C SER A 121 1.59 -1.49 1.74
N ARG A 122 2.70 -1.36 1.02
CA ARG A 122 3.60 -2.50 0.74
C ARG A 122 4.20 -3.08 2.02
N LEU A 123 4.64 -2.24 2.93
CA LEU A 123 5.18 -2.69 4.21
C LEU A 123 4.10 -3.34 5.08
N PHE A 124 2.88 -2.79 5.08
CA PHE A 124 1.73 -3.41 5.75
C PHE A 124 1.45 -4.81 5.20
N ASP A 125 1.41 -4.98 3.88
CA ASP A 125 1.20 -6.27 3.23
C ASP A 125 2.29 -7.28 3.62
N GLN A 126 3.54 -6.84 3.76
CA GLN A 126 4.63 -7.72 4.19
C GLN A 126 4.49 -8.16 5.66
N VAL A 127 4.02 -7.27 6.55
CA VAL A 127 3.72 -7.64 7.94
C VAL A 127 2.57 -8.64 7.98
N LEU A 128 1.50 -8.38 7.24
CA LEU A 128 0.34 -9.28 7.16
C LEU A 128 0.73 -10.65 6.57
N ALA A 129 1.57 -10.67 5.52
CA ALA A 129 2.06 -11.91 4.93
C ALA A 129 2.85 -12.78 5.92
N ARG A 130 3.68 -12.17 6.78
CA ARG A 130 4.39 -12.90 7.85
C ARG A 130 3.48 -13.43 8.95
N ARG A 131 2.28 -12.88 9.06
CA ARG A 131 1.27 -13.25 10.05
C ARG A 131 0.08 -14.01 9.44
N ILE A 132 0.17 -14.44 8.19
CA ILE A 132 -0.99 -14.96 7.43
C ILE A 132 -1.66 -16.16 8.08
N GLU A 133 -0.91 -17.05 8.73
CA GLU A 133 -1.44 -18.21 9.42
C GLU A 133 -2.22 -17.83 10.70
N HIS A 134 -1.89 -16.67 11.29
CA HIS A 134 -2.39 -16.15 12.57
C HIS A 134 -3.00 -14.75 12.46
N PHE A 135 -3.48 -14.35 11.28
CA PHE A 135 -3.96 -12.97 11.03
C PHE A 135 -5.24 -12.64 11.82
N ASP A 136 -5.98 -13.63 12.23
CA ASP A 136 -7.21 -13.55 13.02
C ASP A 136 -7.00 -13.74 14.54
N GLU A 137 -5.78 -14.05 14.96
CA GLU A 137 -5.40 -14.20 16.36
C GLU A 137 -4.92 -12.89 16.98
N ILE A 138 -5.01 -12.81 18.30
CA ILE A 138 -4.42 -11.74 19.11
C ILE A 138 -3.22 -12.31 19.88
N TRP A 139 -2.12 -11.56 19.89
CA TRP A 139 -0.93 -11.90 20.68
C TRP A 139 -0.71 -10.90 21.81
N PRO A 140 -0.03 -11.30 22.92
CA PRO A 140 0.38 -10.35 23.94
C PRO A 140 1.25 -9.25 23.33
N GLY A 141 0.96 -7.99 23.67
CA GLY A 141 1.65 -6.82 23.12
C GLY A 141 1.18 -6.37 21.76
N ASP A 142 0.17 -7.01 21.15
CA ASP A 142 -0.49 -6.47 19.96
C ASP A 142 -1.16 -5.13 20.24
N LEU A 143 -1.24 -4.32 19.21
CA LEU A 143 -2.17 -3.22 19.15
C LEU A 143 -3.46 -3.68 18.43
N ALA A 144 -4.56 -3.78 19.17
CA ALA A 144 -5.84 -4.22 18.65
C ALA A 144 -6.74 -3.03 18.28
N LEU A 145 -7.63 -3.27 17.32
CA LEU A 145 -8.69 -2.35 16.88
C LEU A 145 -10.05 -2.99 17.11
N ARG A 146 -11.03 -2.21 17.56
CA ARG A 146 -12.43 -2.64 17.61
C ARG A 146 -13.04 -2.66 16.22
N LEU A 147 -13.81 -3.70 15.91
CA LEU A 147 -14.54 -3.86 14.65
C LEU A 147 -16.04 -3.55 14.87
N PRO A 148 -16.72 -3.04 13.83
CA PRO A 148 -16.18 -2.44 12.63
C PRO A 148 -15.73 -0.98 12.85
N GLY A 149 -14.62 -0.60 12.23
CA GLY A 149 -14.34 0.83 11.96
C GLY A 149 -13.69 1.66 13.06
N ALA A 150 -13.17 1.08 14.16
CA ALA A 150 -12.41 1.86 15.14
C ALA A 150 -11.07 2.34 14.59
N ARG A 151 -10.72 3.60 14.93
CA ARG A 151 -9.45 4.22 14.53
C ARG A 151 -8.40 4.24 15.63
N LYS A 152 -8.81 4.08 16.89
CA LYS A 152 -7.90 4.11 18.03
C LYS A 152 -7.53 2.68 18.42
N ALA A 153 -6.26 2.34 18.26
CA ALA A 153 -5.71 1.08 18.72
C ALA A 153 -5.47 1.13 20.23
N PHE A 154 -5.54 -0.05 20.87
CA PHE A 154 -5.22 -0.24 22.28
C PHE A 154 -4.28 -1.43 22.44
N LEU A 155 -3.44 -1.40 23.47
CA LEU A 155 -2.48 -2.47 23.78
C LEU A 155 -3.21 -3.67 24.37
N VAL A 156 -2.90 -4.88 23.92
CA VAL A 156 -3.41 -6.14 24.47
C VAL A 156 -2.55 -6.53 25.67
N GLU A 157 -3.05 -6.25 26.86
CA GLU A 157 -2.41 -6.60 28.15
C GLU A 157 -2.95 -7.92 28.71
N ASP A 158 -4.28 -8.10 28.73
CA ASP A 158 -4.94 -9.33 29.16
C ASP A 158 -5.35 -10.18 27.95
N LEU A 159 -4.48 -11.12 27.59
CA LEU A 159 -4.73 -12.00 26.44
C LEU A 159 -6.00 -12.83 26.59
N ALA A 160 -6.32 -13.31 27.80
CA ALA A 160 -7.46 -14.22 28.00
C ALA A 160 -8.79 -13.48 27.73
N ALA A 161 -8.93 -12.25 28.25
CA ALA A 161 -10.10 -11.42 28.01
C ALA A 161 -10.22 -11.02 26.52
N GLU A 162 -9.13 -10.59 25.90
CA GLU A 162 -9.14 -10.09 24.52
C GLU A 162 -9.23 -11.21 23.47
N GLN A 163 -8.77 -12.43 23.77
CA GLN A 163 -8.89 -13.57 22.87
C GLN A 163 -10.36 -13.96 22.62
N ALA A 164 -11.20 -13.93 23.65
CA ALA A 164 -12.63 -14.19 23.51
C ALA A 164 -13.29 -13.15 22.58
N ARG A 165 -12.93 -11.88 22.72
CA ARG A 165 -13.42 -10.78 21.89
C ARG A 165 -12.94 -10.89 20.44
N ALA A 166 -11.69 -11.33 20.22
CA ALA A 166 -11.16 -11.58 18.89
C ALA A 166 -11.90 -12.74 18.20
N ALA A 167 -12.16 -13.83 18.93
CA ALA A 167 -12.94 -14.96 18.43
C ALA A 167 -14.39 -14.56 18.08
N ALA A 168 -14.99 -13.66 18.87
CA ALA A 168 -16.32 -13.10 18.59
C ALA A 168 -16.32 -12.09 17.41
N GLY A 169 -15.16 -11.71 16.88
CA GLY A 169 -15.05 -10.73 15.80
C GLY A 169 -15.24 -9.27 16.23
N GLU A 170 -15.20 -8.99 17.53
CA GLU A 170 -15.34 -7.63 18.09
C GLU A 170 -14.07 -6.80 17.95
N ILE A 171 -12.92 -7.47 17.92
CA ILE A 171 -11.61 -6.86 17.77
C ILE A 171 -10.74 -7.63 16.78
N THR A 172 -9.69 -6.99 16.33
CA THR A 172 -8.64 -7.62 15.50
C THR A 172 -7.28 -7.02 15.83
N ALA A 173 -6.22 -7.81 15.69
CA ALA A 173 -4.88 -7.26 15.64
C ALA A 173 -4.75 -6.23 14.51
N SER A 174 -3.87 -5.25 14.69
CA SER A 174 -3.61 -4.23 13.69
C SER A 174 -2.18 -4.32 13.15
N GLY A 175 -2.02 -3.96 11.87
CA GLY A 175 -0.74 -3.79 11.22
C GLY A 175 -0.40 -2.31 11.01
N PRO A 176 0.89 -2.02 10.70
CA PRO A 176 1.39 -0.66 10.60
C PRO A 176 1.21 -0.07 9.20
N LEU A 177 0.73 1.15 9.11
CA LEU A 177 1.17 2.10 8.10
C LEU A 177 2.29 2.91 8.73
N PHE A 178 3.53 2.51 8.49
CA PHE A 178 4.68 3.08 9.18
C PHE A 178 4.79 4.59 9.03
N GLY A 179 5.05 5.29 10.12
CA GLY A 179 5.23 6.73 10.15
C GLY A 179 5.49 7.25 11.57
N PRO A 180 5.95 8.52 11.71
CA PRO A 180 6.47 9.04 12.98
C PRO A 180 5.46 9.16 14.12
N LYS A 181 4.16 9.17 13.80
CA LYS A 181 3.08 9.29 14.81
C LYS A 181 2.33 7.98 15.05
N MET A 182 2.78 6.88 14.44
CA MET A 182 2.14 5.58 14.59
C MET A 182 2.51 4.98 15.96
N PRO A 183 1.53 4.50 16.76
CA PRO A 183 1.83 3.74 17.98
C PRO A 183 2.48 2.40 17.62
N ALA A 184 3.48 2.00 18.40
CA ALA A 184 4.19 0.74 18.24
C ALA A 184 3.59 -0.36 19.14
N PRO A 185 3.51 -1.61 18.68
CA PRO A 185 3.18 -2.76 19.50
C PRO A 185 4.39 -3.17 20.36
N GLU A 186 4.22 -4.22 21.18
CA GLU A 186 5.27 -4.79 22.02
C GLU A 186 5.57 -6.25 21.63
N GLY A 187 6.60 -6.83 22.21
CA GLY A 187 6.92 -8.23 22.12
C GLY A 187 7.06 -8.77 20.68
N ARG A 188 6.41 -9.90 20.39
CA ARG A 188 6.47 -10.60 19.11
C ARG A 188 6.00 -9.73 17.93
N ALA A 189 4.94 -8.95 18.13
CA ALA A 189 4.39 -8.09 17.09
C ALA A 189 5.39 -6.97 16.71
N ALA A 190 6.02 -6.32 17.72
CA ALA A 190 7.05 -5.32 17.50
C ALA A 190 8.25 -5.89 16.76
N ALA A 191 8.75 -7.06 17.17
CA ALA A 191 9.88 -7.72 16.53
C ALA A 191 9.58 -8.04 15.04
N MET A 192 8.36 -8.48 14.72
CA MET A 192 7.95 -8.75 13.35
C MET A 192 7.91 -7.47 12.49
N GLU A 193 7.35 -6.39 13.01
CA GLU A 193 7.28 -5.10 12.33
C GLU A 193 8.69 -4.53 12.08
N GLN A 194 9.56 -4.59 13.08
CA GLN A 194 10.97 -4.18 12.95
C GLN A 194 11.72 -5.01 11.92
N ALA A 195 11.49 -6.34 11.89
CA ALA A 195 12.11 -7.20 10.89
C ALA A 195 11.65 -6.89 9.46
N VAL A 196 10.41 -6.43 9.26
CA VAL A 196 9.93 -5.94 7.95
C VAL A 196 10.64 -4.63 7.58
N LEU A 197 10.73 -3.67 8.48
CA LEU A 197 11.48 -2.42 8.24
C LEU A 197 12.92 -2.73 7.86
N ALA A 198 13.63 -3.54 8.64
CA ALA A 198 15.02 -3.90 8.41
C ALA A 198 15.23 -4.61 7.07
N ALA A 199 14.35 -5.54 6.71
CA ALA A 199 14.39 -6.24 5.41
C ALA A 199 14.21 -5.31 4.20
N ASN A 200 13.59 -4.15 4.40
CA ASN A 200 13.43 -3.11 3.39
C ASN A 200 14.50 -1.99 3.53
N GLY A 201 15.54 -2.19 4.34
CA GLY A 201 16.62 -1.23 4.53
C GLY A 201 16.21 0.03 5.30
N TRP A 202 15.24 -0.09 6.23
CA TRP A 202 14.77 0.99 7.08
C TRP A 202 15.07 0.69 8.55
N GLY A 203 15.68 1.64 9.24
CA GLY A 203 15.80 1.60 10.69
C GLY A 203 14.65 2.35 11.36
N GLN A 204 14.47 2.15 12.65
CA GLN A 204 13.42 2.82 13.43
C GLN A 204 13.53 4.37 13.38
N TYR A 205 14.73 4.90 13.26
CA TYR A 205 14.99 6.35 13.22
C TYR A 205 14.77 6.98 11.84
N ASP A 206 14.74 6.17 10.77
CA ASP A 206 14.57 6.65 9.40
C ASP A 206 13.15 7.19 9.13
N LEU A 207 12.19 6.88 10.01
CA LEU A 207 10.82 7.35 9.91
C LEU A 207 10.61 8.82 10.32
N GLN A 208 11.69 9.54 10.65
CA GLN A 208 11.66 10.94 11.12
C GLN A 208 11.94 11.98 10.02
N GLY A 209 12.26 11.53 8.81
CA GLY A 209 12.59 12.41 7.68
C GLY A 209 11.47 13.41 7.33
N ALA A 210 11.84 14.55 6.74
CA ALA A 210 10.92 15.65 6.43
C ALA A 210 9.71 15.21 5.60
N ARG A 211 9.89 14.26 4.69
CA ARG A 211 8.79 13.73 3.83
C ARG A 211 7.80 12.85 4.58
N PHE A 212 8.18 12.26 5.71
CA PHE A 212 7.24 11.54 6.57
C PHE A 212 6.19 12.44 7.23
N GLN A 213 6.38 13.75 7.26
CA GLN A 213 5.32 14.67 7.70
C GLN A 213 4.04 14.55 6.87
N HIS A 214 4.16 14.12 5.60
CA HIS A 214 3.02 13.83 4.72
C HIS A 214 2.45 12.41 4.90
N SER A 215 3.09 11.58 5.72
CA SER A 215 2.72 10.19 5.99
C SER A 215 2.86 9.87 7.47
N PRO A 216 2.02 10.45 8.33
CA PRO A 216 2.19 10.42 9.79
C PRO A 216 2.13 9.01 10.37
N GLY A 217 1.62 8.06 9.62
CA GLY A 217 1.41 6.69 10.06
C GLY A 217 0.04 6.45 10.69
N ALA A 218 -0.35 5.20 10.71
CA ALA A 218 -1.61 4.74 11.28
C ALA A 218 -1.55 3.23 11.60
N ARG A 219 -2.58 2.75 12.31
CA ARG A 219 -2.82 1.31 12.48
C ARG A 219 -4.03 0.92 11.65
N LEU A 220 -3.94 -0.18 10.90
CA LEU A 220 -5.06 -0.76 10.15
C LEU A 220 -5.37 -2.18 10.63
N PRO A 221 -6.63 -2.63 10.56
CA PRO A 221 -6.98 -3.99 10.93
C PRO A 221 -6.27 -5.00 10.01
N LEU A 222 -5.75 -6.07 10.56
CA LEU A 222 -5.18 -7.18 9.78
C LEU A 222 -6.27 -8.05 9.16
N ARG A 223 -7.47 -8.04 9.74
CA ARG A 223 -8.63 -8.83 9.33
C ARG A 223 -9.78 -7.92 8.90
N ILE A 224 -10.41 -8.27 7.78
CA ILE A 224 -11.67 -7.68 7.32
C ILE A 224 -12.81 -8.64 7.69
N PRO A 225 -13.79 -8.22 8.51
CA PRO A 225 -15.00 -9.01 8.70
C PRO A 225 -15.84 -8.98 7.43
N LEU A 226 -16.39 -10.12 7.03
CA LEU A 226 -17.43 -10.21 5.99
C LEU A 226 -18.80 -10.14 6.69
N MET A 227 -19.46 -9.00 6.53
CA MET A 227 -20.80 -8.80 7.07
C MET A 227 -21.84 -9.22 6.03
N ASP A 228 -22.94 -9.81 6.48
CA ASP A 228 -24.09 -10.21 5.65
C ASP A 228 -23.70 -11.09 4.43
N LEU A 229 -22.73 -12.01 4.63
CA LEU A 229 -22.26 -12.88 3.56
C LEU A 229 -23.37 -13.88 3.19
N ASP A 230 -23.93 -13.72 1.98
CA ASP A 230 -24.83 -14.65 1.31
C ASP A 230 -24.13 -15.25 0.10
N ILE A 231 -24.34 -16.54 -0.11
CA ILE A 231 -23.70 -17.31 -1.19
C ILE A 231 -24.78 -18.12 -1.87
N ARG A 232 -24.98 -17.87 -3.16
CA ARG A 232 -25.95 -18.56 -3.98
C ARG A 232 -25.26 -19.30 -5.11
N ASP A 233 -25.56 -20.57 -5.23
CA ASP A 233 -25.20 -21.35 -6.41
C ASP A 233 -26.22 -21.03 -7.51
N MET A 234 -25.73 -20.38 -8.55
CA MET A 234 -26.49 -19.99 -9.74
C MET A 234 -26.10 -20.86 -10.93
N THR A 235 -25.49 -22.03 -10.67
CA THR A 235 -25.02 -22.94 -11.71
C THR A 235 -26.19 -23.38 -12.61
N GLY A 236 -26.04 -23.12 -13.91
CA GLY A 236 -26.98 -23.54 -14.97
C GLY A 236 -26.20 -24.12 -16.14
N GLY A 237 -26.45 -25.37 -16.47
CA GLY A 237 -25.73 -26.06 -17.54
C GLY A 237 -24.30 -26.42 -17.16
N ASP A 238 -23.36 -26.32 -18.11
CA ASP A 238 -21.96 -26.75 -17.96
C ASP A 238 -21.06 -25.72 -17.27
N VAL A 239 -21.60 -24.55 -16.90
CA VAL A 239 -20.82 -23.46 -16.27
C VAL A 239 -21.25 -23.30 -14.82
N GLY A 240 -20.30 -23.49 -13.89
CA GLY A 240 -20.51 -23.20 -12.48
C GLY A 240 -20.50 -21.68 -12.24
N ILE A 241 -21.61 -21.14 -11.73
CA ILE A 241 -21.77 -19.72 -11.38
C ILE A 241 -22.10 -19.62 -9.91
N VAL A 242 -21.33 -18.83 -9.17
CA VAL A 242 -21.57 -18.53 -7.76
C VAL A 242 -21.77 -17.02 -7.60
N GLU A 243 -22.92 -16.64 -7.07
CA GLU A 243 -23.21 -15.27 -6.66
C GLU A 243 -22.78 -15.07 -5.21
N LEU A 244 -22.04 -14.00 -4.96
CA LEU A 244 -21.57 -13.60 -3.62
C LEU A 244 -22.11 -12.21 -3.29
N SER A 245 -22.85 -12.10 -2.18
CA SER A 245 -23.30 -10.83 -1.62
C SER A 245 -22.70 -10.65 -0.23
N PHE A 246 -22.06 -9.51 0.04
CA PHE A 246 -21.47 -9.20 1.33
C PHE A 246 -21.29 -7.70 1.52
N GLN A 247 -21.18 -7.27 2.78
CA GLN A 247 -20.83 -5.90 3.12
C GLN A 247 -19.40 -5.83 3.66
N LEU A 248 -18.70 -4.74 3.33
CA LEU A 248 -17.36 -4.47 3.78
C LEU A 248 -17.29 -3.14 4.54
N PRO A 249 -16.44 -3.01 5.56
CA PRO A 249 -16.14 -1.73 6.16
C PRO A 249 -15.56 -0.74 5.13
N LYS A 250 -15.77 0.55 5.36
CA LYS A 250 -15.22 1.61 4.50
C LYS A 250 -13.69 1.50 4.42
N GLY A 251 -13.16 1.51 3.21
CA GLY A 251 -11.71 1.42 2.94
C GLY A 251 -11.23 -0.01 2.66
N CYS A 252 -12.10 -1.02 2.75
CA CYS A 252 -11.80 -2.38 2.31
C CYS A 252 -12.28 -2.60 0.87
N PHE A 253 -11.65 -3.51 0.15
CA PHE A 253 -11.89 -3.72 -1.27
C PHE A 253 -12.43 -5.13 -1.55
N ALA A 254 -13.50 -5.22 -2.33
CA ALA A 254 -14.08 -6.50 -2.74
C ALA A 254 -13.06 -7.37 -3.52
N THR A 255 -12.14 -6.74 -4.23
CA THR A 255 -11.05 -7.44 -4.95
C THR A 255 -10.15 -8.25 -4.02
N SER A 256 -9.93 -7.81 -2.77
CA SER A 256 -9.16 -8.57 -1.77
C SER A 256 -9.93 -9.82 -1.33
N VAL A 257 -11.26 -9.72 -1.18
CA VAL A 257 -12.12 -10.88 -0.87
C VAL A 257 -12.12 -11.89 -2.01
N LEU A 258 -12.28 -11.41 -3.25
CA LEU A 258 -12.28 -12.27 -4.44
C LEU A 258 -10.93 -12.97 -4.62
N ALA A 259 -9.81 -12.27 -4.36
CA ALA A 259 -8.48 -12.86 -4.43
C ALA A 259 -8.30 -14.01 -3.42
N GLU A 260 -8.90 -13.93 -2.22
CA GLU A 260 -8.88 -15.01 -1.23
C GLU A 260 -9.72 -16.23 -1.67
N ILE A 261 -10.84 -15.99 -2.35
CA ILE A 261 -11.74 -17.04 -2.82
C ILE A 261 -11.14 -17.78 -4.03
N GLN A 262 -10.41 -17.05 -4.87
CA GLN A 262 -9.81 -17.58 -6.11
C GLN A 262 -8.45 -18.24 -5.91
N LYS A 263 -7.95 -18.31 -4.68
CA LYS A 263 -6.72 -19.07 -4.39
C LYS A 263 -6.93 -20.54 -4.72
N PRO A 264 -5.91 -21.18 -5.40
CA PRO A 264 -5.96 -22.60 -5.72
C PRO A 264 -5.97 -23.48 -4.47
#